data_0f5eb3d93cfd901331e1032756c51aa7
#
_entry.id   0f5eb3d93cfd901331e1032756c51aa7
#
_cell.length_a   1.000
_cell.length_b   1.000
_cell.length_c   1.000
_cell.angle_alpha   90.00
_cell.angle_beta   90.00
_cell.angle_gamma   90.00
#
_symmetry.space_group_name_H-M   'P 1'
#
loop_
_entity.id
_entity.type
_entity.pdbx_description
1 polymer ?
#
loop_
_entity_poly.entity_id
_entity_poly.type
_entity_poly.pdbx_seq_one_letter_code
_entity_poly.pdbx_strand_id
1 'polypeptide(L)'
;MSFNYALRPTVINNITMAGGGTTVSVQSSAFGSQTEYVRLVSAVDFFVDFGVNPTATAAKILITADQPEIFKVSPGEKIAGLNATNSAVLYVTEMSA
;
A
#
# COMPACT_ATOMS: atom_id res chain seq x y z
N MET A 1 -32.58 3.51 -2.52
CA MET A 1 -31.52 2.51 -2.42
C MET A 1 -30.38 3.04 -1.57
N SER A 2 -29.95 2.23 -0.67
CA SER A 2 -28.84 2.58 0.22
C SER A 2 -27.56 1.95 -0.32
N PHE A 3 -26.56 2.77 -0.58
CA PHE A 3 -25.25 2.28 -0.94
C PHE A 3 -24.40 2.28 0.33
N ASN A 4 -23.87 1.15 0.64
CA ASN A 4 -22.93 1.05 1.73
C ASN A 4 -21.53 0.94 1.15
N TYR A 5 -20.79 2.03 1.21
CA TYR A 5 -19.42 2.07 0.74
C TYR A 5 -18.41 1.79 1.86
N ALA A 6 -18.92 1.51 3.05
CA ALA A 6 -18.03 1.19 4.15
C ALA A 6 -17.40 -0.18 3.92
N LEU A 7 -16.10 -0.23 4.00
CA LEU A 7 -15.31 -1.46 3.89
C LEU A 7 -14.90 -1.89 5.28
N ARG A 8 -14.80 -3.20 5.47
CA ARG A 8 -14.41 -3.76 6.76
C ARG A 8 -12.88 -3.90 6.81
N PRO A 9 -12.19 -3.22 7.74
CA PRO A 9 -10.77 -3.47 7.96
C PRO A 9 -10.56 -4.90 8.47
N THR A 10 -9.60 -5.60 7.90
CA THR A 10 -9.30 -6.98 8.27
C THR A 10 -7.91 -7.13 8.87
N VAL A 11 -6.90 -6.55 8.23
CA VAL A 11 -5.51 -6.71 8.65
C VAL A 11 -4.78 -5.39 8.51
N ILE A 12 -3.94 -5.08 9.49
CA ILE A 12 -2.97 -3.98 9.38
C ILE A 12 -1.66 -4.57 8.88
N ASN A 13 -1.22 -4.13 7.71
CA ASN A 13 -0.06 -4.70 7.03
C ASN A 13 0.93 -3.59 6.64
N ASN A 14 1.31 -2.77 7.63
CA ASN A 14 2.14 -1.61 7.40
C ASN A 14 3.56 -1.98 6.95
N ILE A 15 4.16 -1.09 6.15
CA ILE A 15 5.52 -1.25 5.64
C ILE A 15 6.35 -0.07 6.11
N THR A 16 7.57 -0.33 6.56
CA THR A 16 8.56 0.74 6.77
C THR A 16 9.38 0.88 5.50
N MET A 17 9.15 1.99 4.79
CA MET A 17 9.89 2.28 3.57
C MET A 17 11.25 2.86 3.93
N ALA A 18 12.30 2.30 3.35
CA ALA A 18 13.65 2.83 3.53
C ALA A 18 13.80 4.15 2.79
N GLY A 19 14.59 5.04 3.36
CA GLY A 19 14.87 6.35 2.76
C GLY A 19 16.32 6.73 2.98
N GLY A 20 16.62 8.02 2.93
CA GLY A 20 17.97 8.51 3.19
C GLY A 20 18.93 8.32 2.04
N GLY A 21 18.48 8.49 0.83
CA GLY A 21 19.31 8.41 -0.37
C GLY A 21 19.40 7.01 -0.96
N THR A 22 18.81 6.02 -0.31
CA THR A 22 18.76 4.66 -0.83
C THR A 22 17.33 4.37 -1.29
N THR A 23 17.18 4.17 -2.58
CA THR A 23 15.88 3.87 -3.19
C THR A 23 15.68 2.35 -3.13
N VAL A 24 15.03 1.88 -2.09
CA VAL A 24 14.79 0.45 -1.92
C VAL A 24 13.29 0.19 -1.83
N SER A 25 12.80 -0.62 -2.75
CA SER A 25 11.43 -1.11 -2.71
C SER A 25 11.28 -2.12 -1.58
N VAL A 26 10.25 -1.93 -0.77
CA VAL A 26 9.94 -2.82 0.35
C VAL A 26 8.57 -3.44 0.14
N GLN A 27 8.48 -4.75 0.25
CA GLN A 27 7.22 -5.47 0.07
C GLN A 27 6.52 -5.69 1.40
N SER A 28 5.18 -5.72 1.35
CA SER A 28 4.35 -6.18 2.46
C SER A 28 4.34 -7.70 2.52
N SER A 29 3.71 -8.23 3.56
CA SER A 29 3.29 -9.64 3.57
C SER A 29 2.16 -9.85 2.55
N ALA A 30 1.92 -11.08 2.16
CA ALA A 30 0.82 -11.40 1.25
C ALA A 30 -0.52 -11.05 1.89
N PHE A 31 -1.42 -10.50 1.08
CA PHE A 31 -2.77 -10.17 1.54
C PHE A 31 -3.54 -11.42 1.93
N GLY A 32 -4.37 -11.28 2.96
CA GLY A 32 -5.18 -12.38 3.47
C GLY A 32 -6.25 -12.86 2.48
N SER A 33 -6.80 -14.03 2.75
CA SER A 33 -7.77 -14.67 1.86
C SER A 33 -9.08 -13.90 1.71
N GLN A 34 -9.39 -13.00 2.64
CA GLN A 34 -10.60 -12.18 2.61
C GLN A 34 -10.36 -10.77 2.09
N THR A 35 -9.11 -10.44 1.75
CA THR A 35 -8.76 -9.08 1.35
C THR A 35 -9.18 -8.83 -0.10
N GLU A 36 -9.98 -7.79 -0.29
CA GLU A 36 -10.46 -7.35 -1.59
C GLU A 36 -9.95 -5.95 -1.94
N TYR A 37 -9.66 -5.15 -0.91
CA TYR A 37 -9.21 -3.76 -1.06
C TYR A 37 -8.11 -3.46 -0.06
N VAL A 38 -7.27 -2.49 -0.40
CA VAL A 38 -6.31 -1.92 0.56
C VAL A 38 -6.43 -0.41 0.57
N ARG A 39 -6.33 0.17 1.76
CA ARG A 39 -6.24 1.60 1.95
C ARG A 39 -4.78 1.95 2.25
N LEU A 40 -4.25 2.91 1.50
CA LEU A 40 -2.86 3.33 1.61
C LEU A 40 -2.80 4.79 2.01
N VAL A 41 -1.93 5.11 2.94
CA VAL A 41 -1.61 6.49 3.29
C VAL A 41 -0.21 6.55 3.90
N SER A 42 0.50 7.63 3.65
CA SER A 42 1.79 7.91 4.29
C SER A 42 1.93 9.42 4.49
N ALA A 43 2.83 9.80 5.37
CA ALA A 43 3.15 11.21 5.60
C ALA A 43 4.11 11.78 4.54
N VAL A 44 4.55 10.98 3.60
CA VAL A 44 5.46 11.35 2.52
C VAL A 44 4.91 10.87 1.18
N ASP A 45 5.38 11.47 0.09
CA ASP A 45 5.08 10.96 -1.24
C ASP A 45 5.75 9.60 -1.43
N PHE A 46 5.07 8.69 -2.10
CA PHE A 46 5.59 7.34 -2.30
C PHE A 46 5.08 6.73 -3.60
N PHE A 47 5.83 5.76 -4.10
CA PHE A 47 5.45 4.98 -5.27
C PHE A 47 5.04 3.58 -4.82
N VAL A 48 4.05 3.01 -5.50
CA VAL A 48 3.57 1.67 -5.18
C VAL A 48 3.47 0.80 -6.42
N ASP A 49 3.59 -0.49 -6.21
CA ASP A 49 3.32 -1.51 -7.20
C ASP A 49 2.62 -2.68 -6.51
N PHE A 50 1.79 -3.40 -7.26
CA PHE A 50 1.01 -4.53 -6.75
C PHE A 50 1.31 -5.78 -7.55
N GLY A 51 1.16 -6.93 -6.93
CA GLY A 51 1.32 -8.21 -7.59
C GLY A 51 1.80 -9.29 -6.64
N VAL A 52 2.20 -10.42 -7.19
CA VAL A 52 2.72 -11.54 -6.38
C VAL A 52 4.14 -11.25 -5.91
N ASN A 53 4.91 -10.56 -6.73
CA ASN A 53 6.28 -10.16 -6.40
C ASN A 53 6.54 -8.74 -6.93
N PRO A 54 5.89 -7.72 -6.35
CA PRO A 54 5.96 -6.37 -6.87
C PRO A 54 7.29 -5.68 -6.55
N THR A 55 7.68 -4.76 -7.42
CA THR A 55 8.82 -3.86 -7.17
C THR A 55 8.37 -2.44 -7.47
N ALA A 56 8.40 -1.58 -6.47
CA ALA A 56 8.07 -0.18 -6.65
C ALA A 56 9.27 0.57 -7.23
N THR A 57 9.02 1.38 -8.24
CA THR A 57 10.02 2.27 -8.85
C THR A 57 9.38 3.63 -9.08
N ALA A 58 10.19 4.63 -9.42
CA ALA A 58 9.69 5.96 -9.75
C ALA A 58 8.84 5.99 -11.03
N ALA A 59 8.75 4.89 -11.76
CA ALA A 59 7.90 4.77 -12.94
C ALA A 59 6.53 4.15 -12.62
N LYS A 60 6.29 3.77 -11.37
CA LYS A 60 5.04 3.15 -10.94
C LYS A 60 4.05 4.22 -10.44
N ILE A 61 3.05 3.80 -9.69
CA ILE A 61 1.98 4.69 -9.23
C ILE A 61 2.50 5.61 -8.14
N LEU A 62 2.41 6.92 -8.36
CA LEU A 62 2.73 7.92 -7.35
C LEU A 62 1.50 8.24 -6.51
N ILE A 63 1.66 8.20 -5.20
CA ILE A 63 0.65 8.68 -4.25
C ILE A 63 1.29 9.79 -3.42
N THR A 64 0.59 10.93 -3.35
CA THR A 64 1.12 12.10 -2.63
C THR A 64 0.87 11.97 -1.13
N ALA A 65 1.68 12.68 -0.34
CA ALA A 65 1.62 12.67 1.11
C ALA A 65 0.23 13.05 1.61
N ASP A 66 -0.20 12.37 2.67
CA ASP A 66 -1.46 12.64 3.38
C ASP A 66 -2.72 12.50 2.51
N GLN A 67 -2.62 11.75 1.42
CA GLN A 67 -3.74 11.46 0.52
C GLN A 67 -4.08 9.98 0.59
N PRO A 68 -5.08 9.59 1.41
CA PRO A 68 -5.49 8.19 1.44
C PRO A 68 -6.05 7.75 0.10
N GLU A 69 -5.63 6.57 -0.35
CA GLU A 69 -6.10 5.97 -1.59
C GLU A 69 -6.52 4.53 -1.35
N ILE A 70 -7.57 4.11 -2.02
CA ILE A 70 -8.09 2.75 -1.90
C ILE A 70 -7.96 2.06 -3.25
N PHE A 71 -7.37 0.87 -3.24
CA PHE A 71 -7.17 0.06 -4.43
C PHE A 71 -7.83 -1.30 -4.26
N LYS A 72 -8.38 -1.83 -5.35
CA LYS A 72 -8.83 -3.21 -5.38
C LYS A 72 -7.62 -4.12 -5.62
N VAL A 73 -7.54 -5.18 -4.83
CA VAL A 73 -6.44 -6.14 -4.90
C VAL A 73 -7.00 -7.56 -4.84
N SER A 74 -6.14 -8.54 -5.05
CA SER A 74 -6.49 -9.95 -4.93
C SER A 74 -5.79 -10.59 -3.74
N PRO A 75 -6.44 -11.57 -3.08
CA PRO A 75 -5.79 -12.35 -2.03
C PRO A 75 -4.49 -12.97 -2.52
N GLY A 76 -3.48 -13.00 -1.66
CA GLY A 76 -2.17 -13.55 -1.99
C GLY A 76 -1.23 -12.59 -2.69
N GLU A 77 -1.73 -11.46 -3.19
CA GLU A 77 -0.87 -10.41 -3.71
C GLU A 77 -0.17 -9.65 -2.59
N LYS A 78 0.79 -8.83 -2.96
CA LYS A 78 1.53 -7.97 -2.05
C LYS A 78 1.54 -6.57 -2.61
N ILE A 79 1.87 -5.61 -1.75
CA ILE A 79 2.18 -4.25 -2.18
C ILE A 79 3.67 -4.00 -1.97
N ALA A 80 4.29 -3.28 -2.89
CA ALA A 80 5.63 -2.74 -2.72
C ALA A 80 5.54 -1.23 -2.60
N GLY A 81 6.29 -0.66 -1.66
CA GLY A 81 6.34 0.78 -1.44
C GLY A 81 7.76 1.30 -1.54
N LEU A 82 7.89 2.49 -2.08
CA LEU A 82 9.17 3.16 -2.27
C LEU A 82 9.04 4.63 -1.92
N ASN A 83 9.92 5.09 -1.05
CA ASN A 83 10.10 6.51 -0.77
C ASN A 83 11.57 6.87 -1.01
N ALA A 84 11.81 7.90 -1.81
CA ALA A 84 13.17 8.27 -2.22
C ALA A 84 13.88 9.24 -1.26
N THR A 85 13.19 9.80 -0.29
CA THR A 85 13.74 10.89 0.52
C THR A 85 14.02 10.52 1.96
N ASN A 86 13.07 9.95 2.68
CA ASN A 86 13.19 9.65 4.10
C ASN A 86 12.58 8.30 4.44
N SER A 87 13.06 7.70 5.53
CA SER A 87 12.35 6.56 6.09
C SER A 87 10.97 7.00 6.54
N ALA A 88 9.96 6.26 6.16
CA ALA A 88 8.58 6.55 6.52
C ALA A 88 7.75 5.28 6.54
N VAL A 89 6.66 5.31 7.29
CA VAL A 89 5.73 4.19 7.33
C VAL A 89 4.68 4.39 6.25
N LEU A 90 4.46 3.36 5.44
CA LEU A 90 3.30 3.25 4.59
C LEU A 90 2.25 2.47 5.36
N TYR A 91 1.16 3.13 5.69
CA TYR A 91 0.05 2.50 6.40
C TYR A 91 -0.82 1.77 5.41
N VAL A 92 -0.84 0.46 5.52
CA VAL A 92 -1.60 -0.43 4.63
C VAL A 92 -2.67 -1.13 5.45
N THR A 93 -3.92 -0.80 5.19
CA THR A 93 -5.05 -1.45 5.84
C THR A 93 -5.75 -2.33 4.82
N GLU A 94 -5.75 -3.64 5.06
CA GLU A 94 -6.46 -4.59 4.22
C GLU A 94 -7.94 -4.57 4.59
N MET A 95 -8.80 -4.62 3.58
CA MET A 95 -10.25 -4.50 3.78
C MET A 95 -11.01 -5.51 2.93
N SER A 96 -12.17 -5.90 3.41
CA SER A 96 -13.16 -6.66 2.67
C SER A 96 -14.44 -5.84 2.49
N ALA A 97 -15.24 -6.24 1.53
CA ALA A 97 -16.56 -5.62 1.34
C ALA A 97 -17.54 -6.00 2.46
#